data_56631185a3b825c047a4692e031ef136
#
_entry.id   56631185a3b825c047a4692e031ef136
#
_cell.length_a   1.000
_cell.length_b   1.000
_cell.length_c   1.000
_cell.angle_alpha   90.00
_cell.angle_beta   90.00
_cell.angle_gamma   90.00
#
_symmetry.space_group_name_H-M   'P 1'
#
loop_
_entity.id
_entity.type
_entity.pdbx_description
1 polymer ?
#
loop_
_entity_poly.entity_id
_entity_poly.type
_entity_poly.pdbx_seq_one_letter_code
_entity_poly.pdbx_strand_id
1 'polypeptide(L)'
;VTDEQRGGVRSRDDRFITVTLERRGVRAVARMLDTEAPRTAAAVWDALPLGGQVFHGKFARNEIYTLLPAFAPAEPGMENTTITPIPGDLCYFTFDGVLENPAYGYELGSAPAEHRLLIDLAVFYGRNNLLVNGDVGWVPGNVFATIVEGLDEFAAACNDVWMGGARGETLTYARHSR
;
A
#
# COMPACT_ATOMS: atom_id res chain seq x y z
N VAL A 1 23.47 -20.71 23.18
CA VAL A 1 23.53 -20.22 21.82
C VAL A 1 22.74 -18.93 21.79
N THR A 2 23.46 -17.83 21.65
CA THR A 2 23.03 -16.44 21.83
C THR A 2 22.18 -15.94 20.70
N ASP A 3 21.10 -15.24 21.05
CA ASP A 3 20.04 -14.62 20.23
C ASP A 3 20.51 -13.25 19.62
N GLU A 4 21.64 -13.25 18.94
CA GLU A 4 22.31 -12.00 18.49
C GLU A 4 22.53 -11.91 16.98
N GLN A 5 21.65 -12.43 16.12
CA GLN A 5 21.80 -12.29 14.67
C GLN A 5 20.47 -12.11 13.91
N ARG A 6 19.67 -11.11 14.26
CA ARG A 6 18.58 -10.61 13.39
C ARG A 6 18.57 -9.08 13.24
N GLY A 7 19.71 -8.46 13.37
CA GLY A 7 19.91 -7.09 12.93
C GLY A 7 20.37 -7.11 11.48
N GLY A 8 19.47 -7.02 10.51
CA GLY A 8 19.86 -6.83 9.12
C GLY A 8 20.71 -5.56 9.02
N VAL A 9 21.96 -5.71 8.57
CA VAL A 9 22.88 -4.59 8.33
C VAL A 9 22.20 -3.67 7.32
N ARG A 10 21.82 -2.45 7.75
CA ARG A 10 21.32 -1.41 6.85
C ARG A 10 22.44 -1.08 5.86
N SER A 11 22.25 -1.41 4.59
CA SER A 11 23.12 -0.94 3.52
C SER A 11 23.04 0.58 3.44
N ARG A 12 24.13 1.28 3.08
CA ARG A 12 24.14 2.74 2.87
C ARG A 12 23.21 3.18 1.73
N ASP A 13 22.77 2.24 0.90
CA ASP A 13 21.97 2.47 -0.30
C ASP A 13 20.48 2.13 -0.12
N ASP A 14 20.04 1.63 1.06
CA ASP A 14 18.64 1.32 1.32
C ASP A 14 17.78 2.59 1.28
N ARG A 15 16.73 2.55 0.45
CA ARG A 15 15.72 3.62 0.36
C ARG A 15 14.60 3.37 1.36
N PHE A 16 14.16 4.45 2.01
CA PHE A 16 13.06 4.40 2.98
C PHE A 16 11.98 5.41 2.63
N ILE A 17 10.76 5.06 2.93
CA ILE A 17 9.60 5.96 2.81
C ILE A 17 8.90 6.07 4.17
N THR A 18 8.26 7.22 4.41
CA THR A 18 7.35 7.42 5.52
C THR A 18 5.92 7.28 5.01
N VAL A 19 5.15 6.46 5.67
CA VAL A 19 3.72 6.29 5.45
C VAL A 19 2.98 6.95 6.59
N THR A 20 2.01 7.82 6.30
CA THR A 20 1.34 8.62 7.33
C THR A 20 -0.19 8.55 7.17
N LEU A 21 -0.88 8.37 8.29
CA LEU A 21 -2.29 8.72 8.45
C LEU A 21 -2.35 10.15 8.99
N GLU A 22 -2.58 11.10 8.08
CA GLU A 22 -2.37 12.53 8.33
C GLU A 22 -3.24 13.08 9.45
N ARG A 23 -4.52 12.76 9.44
CA ARG A 23 -5.47 13.26 10.45
C ARG A 23 -5.23 12.66 11.83
N ARG A 24 -4.79 11.42 11.89
CA ARG A 24 -4.44 10.73 13.14
C ARG A 24 -3.06 11.07 13.63
N GLY A 25 -2.22 11.68 12.78
CA GLY A 25 -0.84 12.03 13.10
C GLY A 25 0.04 10.81 13.37
N VAL A 26 -0.33 9.64 12.82
CA VAL A 26 0.41 8.39 13.01
C VAL A 26 1.19 8.05 11.76
N ARG A 27 2.44 7.66 11.94
CA ARG A 27 3.35 7.36 10.84
C ARG A 27 4.15 6.09 11.10
N ALA A 28 4.54 5.43 10.02
CA ALA A 28 5.46 4.31 10.01
C ALA A 28 6.57 4.55 9.00
N VAL A 29 7.72 3.91 9.19
CA VAL A 29 8.82 3.93 8.22
C VAL A 29 8.90 2.57 7.55
N ALA A 30 8.91 2.56 6.22
CA ALA A 30 9.03 1.36 5.42
C ALA A 30 10.33 1.38 4.58
N ARG A 31 10.99 0.23 4.51
CA ARG A 31 12.14 0.00 3.63
C ARG A 31 11.64 -0.45 2.27
N MET A 32 12.14 0.19 1.21
CA MET A 32 11.87 -0.22 -0.16
C MET A 32 12.52 -1.58 -0.47
N LEU A 33 11.85 -2.40 -1.25
CA LEU A 33 12.32 -3.73 -1.67
C LEU A 33 12.97 -3.63 -3.06
N ASP A 34 14.04 -2.86 -3.14
CA ASP A 34 14.73 -2.52 -4.39
C ASP A 34 15.32 -3.73 -5.12
N THR A 35 15.60 -4.81 -4.40
CA THR A 35 16.12 -6.06 -4.97
C THR A 35 15.00 -7.00 -5.39
N GLU A 36 13.96 -7.10 -4.57
CA GLU A 36 12.86 -8.04 -4.76
C GLU A 36 11.81 -7.52 -5.76
N ALA A 37 11.59 -6.20 -5.76
CA ALA A 37 10.61 -5.52 -6.60
C ALA A 37 11.18 -4.26 -7.27
N PRO A 38 12.27 -4.36 -8.05
CA PRO A 38 13.02 -3.20 -8.55
C PRO A 38 12.17 -2.26 -9.41
N ARG A 39 11.28 -2.79 -10.25
CA ARG A 39 10.44 -1.96 -11.14
C ARG A 39 9.35 -1.24 -10.36
N THR A 40 8.66 -1.96 -9.47
CA THR A 40 7.58 -1.40 -8.65
C THR A 40 8.14 -0.39 -7.65
N ALA A 41 9.24 -0.73 -6.98
CA ALA A 41 9.91 0.17 -6.04
C ALA A 41 10.39 1.46 -6.73
N ALA A 42 10.95 1.35 -7.94
CA ALA A 42 11.35 2.53 -8.71
C ALA A 42 10.14 3.38 -9.12
N ALA A 43 9.08 2.78 -9.65
CA ALA A 43 7.88 3.49 -10.07
C ALA A 43 7.27 4.31 -8.91
N VAL A 44 7.13 3.70 -7.73
CA VAL A 44 6.63 4.39 -6.55
C VAL A 44 7.60 5.49 -6.10
N TRP A 45 8.90 5.19 -5.99
CA TRP A 45 9.91 6.15 -5.54
C TRP A 45 9.99 7.41 -6.39
N ASP A 46 9.91 7.26 -7.70
CA ASP A 46 10.02 8.38 -8.64
C ASP A 46 8.78 9.27 -8.63
N ALA A 47 7.62 8.71 -8.27
CA ALA A 47 6.37 9.45 -8.16
C ALA A 47 6.15 10.15 -6.82
N LEU A 48 6.93 9.83 -5.77
CA LEU A 48 6.76 10.43 -4.43
C LEU A 48 6.95 11.96 -4.44
N PRO A 49 6.16 12.73 -3.67
CA PRO A 49 5.17 12.27 -2.69
C PRO A 49 3.85 11.86 -3.33
N LEU A 50 3.21 10.83 -2.77
CA LEU A 50 1.92 10.30 -3.18
C LEU A 50 0.94 10.33 -2.00
N GLY A 51 -0.35 10.36 -2.29
CA GLY A 51 -1.36 10.24 -1.24
C GLY A 51 -2.76 10.60 -1.71
N GLY A 52 -3.73 10.17 -0.95
CA GLY A 52 -5.13 10.40 -1.22
C GLY A 52 -6.02 9.98 -0.07
N GLN A 53 -7.32 10.02 -0.30
CA GLN A 53 -8.30 9.54 0.66
C GLN A 53 -8.01 8.09 1.05
N VAL A 54 -8.09 7.79 2.35
CA VAL A 54 -7.94 6.42 2.82
C VAL A 54 -9.24 5.64 2.67
N PHE A 55 -9.09 4.40 2.26
CA PHE A 55 -10.13 3.37 2.28
C PHE A 55 -9.68 2.19 3.13
N HIS A 56 -10.62 1.41 3.63
CA HIS A 56 -10.34 0.14 4.29
C HIS A 56 -10.78 -1.02 3.39
N GLY A 57 -9.95 -2.05 3.29
CA GLY A 57 -10.22 -3.23 2.48
C GLY A 57 -11.52 -3.93 2.90
N LYS A 58 -12.38 -4.21 1.93
CA LYS A 58 -13.63 -4.95 2.14
C LYS A 58 -13.45 -6.46 1.99
N PHE A 59 -12.45 -6.86 1.20
CA PHE A 59 -12.17 -8.27 0.87
C PHE A 59 -10.91 -8.77 1.56
N ALA A 60 -9.85 -7.96 1.56
CA ALA A 60 -8.56 -8.27 2.15
C ALA A 60 -8.45 -7.80 3.61
N ARG A 61 -9.06 -8.42 4.48
CA ARG A 61 -9.21 -8.25 5.94
C ARG A 61 -8.52 -7.05 6.62
N ASN A 62 -7.18 -6.99 6.68
CA ASN A 62 -6.43 -5.95 7.43
C ASN A 62 -5.63 -5.07 6.48
N GLU A 63 -6.34 -4.37 5.63
CA GLU A 63 -5.82 -3.52 4.59
C GLU A 63 -6.39 -2.12 4.71
N ILE A 64 -5.52 -1.12 4.64
CA ILE A 64 -5.90 0.24 4.26
C ILE A 64 -5.20 0.61 2.97
N TYR A 65 -5.84 1.43 2.15
CA TYR A 65 -5.29 1.81 0.86
C TYR A 65 -5.75 3.19 0.40
N THR A 66 -5.11 3.70 -0.61
CA THR A 66 -5.54 4.89 -1.36
C THR A 66 -5.53 4.60 -2.85
N LEU A 67 -6.48 5.20 -3.57
CA LEU A 67 -6.57 5.08 -5.02
C LEU A 67 -5.99 6.31 -5.68
N LEU A 68 -5.09 6.10 -6.63
CA LEU A 68 -4.36 7.13 -7.35
C LEU A 68 -4.53 6.93 -8.86
N PRO A 69 -4.54 8.00 -9.67
CA PRO A 69 -4.33 7.84 -11.11
C PRO A 69 -3.00 7.15 -11.40
N ALA A 70 -2.91 6.43 -12.51
CA ALA A 70 -1.65 5.84 -12.96
C ALA A 70 -0.55 6.91 -13.03
N PHE A 71 0.59 6.63 -12.40
CA PHE A 71 1.68 7.57 -12.27
C PHE A 71 3.02 7.06 -12.85
N ALA A 72 3.13 5.77 -13.10
CA ALA A 72 4.32 5.20 -13.72
C ALA A 72 4.29 5.43 -15.23
N PRO A 73 5.44 5.80 -15.87
CA PRO A 73 5.53 5.91 -17.32
C PRO A 73 5.22 4.61 -18.06
N ALA A 74 5.49 3.47 -17.40
CA ALA A 74 5.10 2.13 -17.83
C ALA A 74 4.75 1.32 -16.58
N GLU A 75 3.64 0.58 -16.66
CA GLU A 75 3.24 -0.29 -15.54
C GLU A 75 4.31 -1.33 -15.25
N PRO A 76 4.67 -1.53 -13.96
CA PRO A 76 5.73 -2.48 -13.57
C PRO A 76 5.40 -3.94 -13.92
N GLY A 77 4.12 -4.25 -14.14
CA GLY A 77 3.67 -5.63 -14.30
C GLY A 77 3.79 -6.42 -13.01
N MET A 78 3.63 -7.73 -13.08
CA MET A 78 3.75 -8.60 -11.90
C MET A 78 5.19 -8.74 -11.45
N GLU A 79 5.44 -8.50 -10.15
CA GLU A 79 6.77 -8.52 -9.55
C GLU A 79 6.64 -8.71 -8.03
N ASN A 80 7.38 -9.66 -7.45
CA ASN A 80 7.33 -9.98 -6.03
C ASN A 80 5.89 -10.09 -5.47
N THR A 81 5.02 -10.80 -6.21
CA THR A 81 3.58 -10.85 -5.94
C THR A 81 3.23 -11.78 -4.81
N THR A 82 2.20 -11.40 -4.05
CA THR A 82 1.56 -12.25 -3.05
C THR A 82 0.03 -12.16 -3.11
N ILE A 83 -0.64 -13.21 -2.67
CA ILE A 83 -2.08 -13.20 -2.37
C ILE A 83 -2.36 -13.31 -0.86
N THR A 84 -1.32 -13.44 -0.06
CA THR A 84 -1.39 -13.55 1.40
C THR A 84 -0.42 -12.58 2.07
N PRO A 85 -0.59 -11.25 1.88
CA PRO A 85 0.32 -10.28 2.45
C PRO A 85 0.35 -10.37 3.98
N ILE A 86 1.51 -10.10 4.54
CA ILE A 86 1.78 -10.14 5.97
C ILE A 86 1.81 -8.74 6.59
N PRO A 87 1.72 -8.62 7.94
CA PRO A 87 1.80 -7.32 8.59
C PRO A 87 3.07 -6.56 8.24
N GLY A 88 2.90 -5.33 7.78
CA GLY A 88 3.98 -4.45 7.34
C GLY A 88 4.20 -4.42 5.83
N ASP A 89 3.60 -5.32 5.05
CA ASP A 89 3.72 -5.27 3.59
C ASP A 89 3.01 -4.05 3.02
N LEU A 90 3.70 -3.37 2.10
CA LEU A 90 3.13 -2.35 1.22
C LEU A 90 2.99 -2.93 -0.17
N CYS A 91 1.77 -2.93 -0.69
CA CYS A 91 1.44 -3.54 -1.98
C CYS A 91 0.98 -2.51 -3.01
N TYR A 92 1.32 -2.78 -4.26
CA TYR A 92 0.90 -2.05 -5.43
C TYR A 92 -0.03 -2.93 -6.26
N PHE A 93 -1.21 -2.40 -6.59
CA PHE A 93 -2.17 -3.06 -7.47
C PHE A 93 -2.55 -2.13 -8.62
N THR A 94 -2.87 -2.74 -9.74
CA THR A 94 -3.38 -2.06 -10.92
C THR A 94 -4.81 -2.49 -11.17
N PHE A 95 -5.74 -1.55 -11.22
CA PHE A 95 -7.14 -1.81 -11.53
C PHE A 95 -7.54 -1.11 -12.84
N ASP A 96 -7.91 -1.90 -13.83
CA ASP A 96 -8.43 -1.43 -15.11
C ASP A 96 -9.92 -1.77 -15.23
N GLY A 97 -10.77 -0.75 -15.15
CA GLY A 97 -12.21 -0.89 -15.35
C GLY A 97 -12.99 -1.67 -14.27
N VAL A 98 -12.29 -2.39 -13.39
CA VAL A 98 -12.92 -3.26 -12.37
C VAL A 98 -13.69 -2.47 -11.29
N LEU A 99 -13.35 -1.20 -11.11
CA LEU A 99 -14.00 -0.33 -10.12
C LEU A 99 -15.29 0.32 -10.62
N GLU A 100 -15.76 -0.01 -11.81
CA GLU A 100 -17.04 0.48 -12.35
C GLU A 100 -18.26 -0.09 -11.63
N ASN A 101 -18.09 -1.12 -10.79
CA ASN A 101 -19.19 -1.69 -10.03
C ASN A 101 -19.59 -0.75 -8.87
N PRO A 102 -20.83 -0.18 -8.89
CA PRO A 102 -21.28 0.73 -7.85
C PRO A 102 -21.34 0.09 -6.46
N ALA A 103 -21.32 -1.24 -6.36
CA ALA A 103 -21.28 -1.95 -5.08
C ALA A 103 -19.99 -1.66 -4.29
N TYR A 104 -18.92 -1.22 -4.93
CA TYR A 104 -17.68 -0.83 -4.23
C TYR A 104 -17.74 0.55 -3.59
N GLY A 105 -18.72 1.38 -3.94
CA GLY A 105 -18.90 2.71 -3.36
C GLY A 105 -17.84 3.72 -3.81
N TYR A 106 -17.15 3.46 -4.92
CA TYR A 106 -16.26 4.42 -5.55
C TYR A 106 -17.04 5.27 -6.52
N GLU A 107 -16.99 6.58 -6.33
CA GLU A 107 -17.53 7.52 -7.31
C GLU A 107 -16.47 7.73 -8.40
N LEU A 108 -16.47 6.91 -9.43
CA LEU A 108 -15.67 7.10 -10.64
C LEU A 108 -16.25 8.20 -11.56
N GLY A 109 -17.09 9.03 -11.01
CA GLY A 109 -18.09 9.86 -11.69
C GLY A 109 -17.58 10.92 -12.64
N SER A 110 -16.28 11.09 -12.93
CA SER A 110 -15.85 12.12 -13.87
C SER A 110 -14.45 11.94 -14.49
N ALA A 111 -13.77 10.81 -14.24
CA ALA A 111 -12.51 10.59 -14.94
C ALA A 111 -12.78 10.32 -16.43
N PRO A 112 -12.13 11.03 -17.36
CA PRO A 112 -12.17 10.69 -18.77
C PRO A 112 -11.81 9.22 -19.00
N ALA A 113 -12.38 8.60 -20.03
CA ALA A 113 -12.16 7.18 -20.34
C ALA A 113 -10.68 6.79 -20.50
N GLU A 114 -9.84 7.74 -20.79
CA GLU A 114 -8.37 7.63 -20.88
C GLU A 114 -7.65 7.53 -19.53
N HIS A 115 -8.35 7.75 -18.40
CA HIS A 115 -7.80 7.70 -17.04
C HIS A 115 -8.44 6.59 -16.21
N ARG A 116 -8.83 5.49 -16.84
CA ARG A 116 -9.49 4.37 -16.16
C ARG A 116 -8.54 3.48 -15.37
N LEU A 117 -7.23 3.63 -15.57
CA LEU A 117 -6.25 2.88 -14.81
C LEU A 117 -6.05 3.55 -13.45
N LEU A 118 -6.41 2.84 -12.40
CA LEU A 118 -6.19 3.26 -11.02
C LEU A 118 -5.11 2.40 -10.39
N ILE A 119 -4.26 3.04 -9.62
CA ILE A 119 -3.28 2.39 -8.79
C ILE A 119 -3.80 2.39 -7.35
N ASP A 120 -3.84 1.23 -6.76
CA ASP A 120 -4.09 1.05 -5.34
C ASP A 120 -2.74 0.85 -4.64
N LEU A 121 -2.41 1.79 -3.74
CA LEU A 121 -1.30 1.64 -2.82
C LEU A 121 -1.83 1.26 -1.45
N ALA A 122 -1.59 0.02 -1.07
CA ALA A 122 -2.11 -0.59 0.14
C ALA A 122 -1.05 -0.82 1.20
N VAL A 123 -1.48 -0.78 2.47
CA VAL A 123 -0.71 -1.20 3.64
C VAL A 123 -1.46 -2.31 4.36
N PHE A 124 -0.81 -3.44 4.52
CA PHE A 124 -1.33 -4.57 5.28
C PHE A 124 -0.81 -4.51 6.72
N TYR A 125 -1.72 -4.32 7.67
CA TYR A 125 -1.37 -4.02 9.05
C TYR A 125 -1.64 -5.18 10.03
N GLY A 126 -2.22 -6.27 9.55
CA GLY A 126 -2.58 -7.43 10.38
C GLY A 126 -2.40 -8.76 9.64
N ARG A 127 -2.64 -9.85 10.34
CA ARG A 127 -2.51 -11.23 9.80
C ARG A 127 -3.78 -11.73 9.12
N ASN A 128 -3.65 -12.88 8.44
CA ASN A 128 -4.74 -13.63 7.81
C ASN A 128 -5.42 -12.88 6.67
N ASN A 129 -4.64 -12.17 5.87
CA ASN A 129 -5.12 -11.55 4.65
C ASN A 129 -5.21 -12.58 3.54
N LEU A 130 -6.21 -12.42 2.67
CA LEU A 130 -6.39 -13.23 1.48
C LEU A 130 -6.92 -12.33 0.36
N LEU A 131 -6.12 -12.15 -0.69
CA LEU A 131 -6.44 -11.26 -1.80
C LEU A 131 -7.31 -11.98 -2.83
N VAL A 132 -8.59 -12.05 -2.52
CA VAL A 132 -9.62 -12.61 -3.39
C VAL A 132 -10.76 -11.60 -3.51
N ASN A 133 -11.12 -11.28 -4.74
CA ASN A 133 -12.28 -10.46 -5.07
C ASN A 133 -13.36 -11.35 -5.69
N GLY A 134 -14.62 -11.19 -5.25
CA GLY A 134 -15.73 -12.03 -5.70
C GLY A 134 -16.03 -11.96 -7.21
N ASP A 135 -15.67 -10.85 -7.86
CA ASP A 135 -15.99 -10.61 -9.27
C ASP A 135 -14.86 -11.09 -10.20
N VAL A 136 -13.59 -10.97 -9.76
CA VAL A 136 -12.41 -11.24 -10.61
C VAL A 136 -11.53 -12.37 -10.11
N GLY A 137 -11.80 -12.92 -8.92
CA GLY A 137 -11.00 -14.00 -8.33
C GLY A 137 -9.74 -13.50 -7.63
N TRP A 138 -8.61 -14.14 -7.85
CA TRP A 138 -7.33 -13.78 -7.23
C TRP A 138 -6.82 -12.44 -7.71
N VAL A 139 -6.41 -11.58 -6.76
CA VAL A 139 -5.87 -10.23 -7.02
C VAL A 139 -4.48 -10.14 -6.37
N PRO A 140 -3.45 -10.70 -7.01
CA PRO A 140 -2.10 -10.62 -6.46
C PRO A 140 -1.57 -9.19 -6.46
N GLY A 141 -0.97 -8.78 -5.33
CA GLY A 141 -0.35 -7.46 -5.18
C GLY A 141 1.18 -7.57 -5.23
N ASN A 142 1.83 -6.58 -5.84
CA ASN A 142 3.29 -6.46 -5.83
C ASN A 142 3.74 -5.89 -4.48
N VAL A 143 4.45 -6.66 -3.67
CA VAL A 143 5.04 -6.15 -2.42
C VAL A 143 6.30 -5.36 -2.76
N PHE A 144 6.25 -4.02 -2.60
CA PHE A 144 7.33 -3.12 -2.99
C PHE A 144 8.08 -2.50 -1.81
N ALA A 145 7.52 -2.57 -0.61
CA ALA A 145 8.16 -2.09 0.61
C ALA A 145 7.64 -2.86 1.82
N THR A 146 8.36 -2.78 2.94
CA THR A 146 7.94 -3.37 4.22
C THR A 146 8.19 -2.40 5.37
N ILE A 147 7.22 -2.25 6.28
CA ILE A 147 7.37 -1.41 7.46
C ILE A 147 8.43 -2.02 8.38
N VAL A 148 9.38 -1.19 8.78
CA VAL A 148 10.48 -1.55 9.68
C VAL A 148 10.44 -0.80 11.01
N GLU A 149 9.66 0.29 11.09
CA GLU A 149 9.50 1.09 12.31
C GLU A 149 8.04 1.58 12.43
N GLY A 150 7.46 1.55 13.63
CA GLY A 150 6.14 2.10 13.93
C GLY A 150 4.94 1.24 13.52
N LEU A 151 5.13 -0.05 13.23
CA LEU A 151 4.05 -0.91 12.76
C LEU A 151 2.91 -1.05 13.78
N ASP A 152 3.19 -1.21 15.06
CA ASP A 152 2.16 -1.47 16.08
C ASP A 152 1.22 -0.25 16.25
N GLU A 153 1.79 0.95 16.34
CA GLU A 153 1.01 2.19 16.44
C GLU A 153 0.22 2.44 15.16
N PHE A 154 0.84 2.19 14.01
CA PHE A 154 0.20 2.32 12.71
C PHE A 154 -0.96 1.34 12.57
N ALA A 155 -0.78 0.08 12.96
CA ALA A 155 -1.82 -0.95 12.94
C ALA A 155 -3.00 -0.60 13.86
N ALA A 156 -2.73 -0.04 15.05
CA ALA A 156 -3.78 0.44 15.95
C ALA A 156 -4.61 1.56 15.30
N ALA A 157 -3.96 2.50 14.62
CA ALA A 157 -4.63 3.56 13.88
C ALA A 157 -5.43 3.04 12.69
N CYS A 158 -4.92 2.04 11.96
CA CYS A 158 -5.67 1.37 10.88
C CYS A 158 -6.92 0.66 11.41
N ASN A 159 -6.82 -0.01 12.56
CA ASN A 159 -7.98 -0.62 13.20
C ASN A 159 -9.01 0.42 13.65
N ASP A 160 -8.58 1.62 14.07
CA ASP A 160 -9.50 2.72 14.36
C ASP A 160 -10.19 3.23 13.08
N VAL A 161 -9.53 3.22 11.92
CA VAL A 161 -10.19 3.48 10.62
C VAL A 161 -11.29 2.45 10.36
N TRP A 162 -11.02 1.17 10.63
CA TRP A 162 -12.02 0.11 10.48
C TRP A 162 -13.23 0.31 11.40
N MET A 163 -12.98 0.53 12.69
CA MET A 163 -14.04 0.60 13.71
C MET A 163 -14.81 1.92 13.68
N GLY A 164 -14.12 3.02 13.44
CA GLY A 164 -14.66 4.39 13.53
C GLY A 164 -14.94 5.06 12.19
N GLY A 165 -14.54 4.44 11.09
CA GLY A 165 -14.60 5.01 9.74
C GLY A 165 -13.42 5.95 9.41
N ALA A 166 -13.24 6.17 8.12
CA ALA A 166 -12.14 7.01 7.61
C ALA A 166 -12.26 8.49 8.06
N ARG A 167 -13.46 9.05 8.11
CA ARG A 167 -13.74 10.41 8.61
C ARG A 167 -12.88 11.50 7.95
N GLY A 168 -12.64 11.40 6.65
CA GLY A 168 -11.79 12.33 5.92
C GLY A 168 -10.29 12.15 6.18
N GLU A 169 -9.86 10.95 6.57
CA GLU A 169 -8.46 10.58 6.70
C GLU A 169 -7.76 10.51 5.34
N THR A 170 -6.49 10.85 5.33
CA THR A 170 -5.61 10.78 4.16
C THR A 170 -4.43 9.87 4.46
N LEU A 171 -4.15 8.95 3.53
CA LEU A 171 -2.97 8.10 3.55
C LEU A 171 -1.93 8.68 2.60
N THR A 172 -0.75 9.02 3.12
CA THR A 172 0.34 9.64 2.35
C THR A 172 1.63 8.84 2.42
N TYR A 173 2.41 8.97 1.36
CA TYR A 173 3.71 8.34 1.19
C TYR A 173 4.72 9.42 0.78
N ALA A 174 5.83 9.51 1.48
CA ALA A 174 6.89 10.46 1.21
C ALA A 174 8.27 9.82 1.37
N ARG A 175 9.30 10.35 0.70
CA ARG A 175 10.66 9.92 0.94
C ARG A 175 11.04 10.20 2.39
N HIS A 176 11.56 9.19 3.08
CA HIS A 176 11.99 9.35 4.46
C HIS A 176 13.31 10.13 4.50
N SER A 177 13.30 11.29 5.15
CA SER A 177 14.53 12.05 5.44
C SER A 177 15.18 11.47 6.71
N ARG A 178 16.42 11.06 6.60
CA ARG A 178 17.24 10.61 7.73
C ARG A 178 17.60 11.79 8.63
#